data_5e98d878a827d8d032aef32fa798e757
#
_entry.id   5e98d878a827d8d032aef32fa798e757
#
_cell.length_a   1.000
_cell.length_b   1.000
_cell.length_c   1.000
_cell.angle_alpha   90.00
_cell.angle_beta   90.00
_cell.angle_gamma   90.00
#
_symmetry.space_group_name_H-M   'P 1'
#
loop_
_entity.id
_entity.type
_entity.pdbx_description
1 polymer ?
#
loop_
_entity_poly.entity_id
_entity_poly.type
_entity_poly.pdbx_seq_one_letter_code
_entity_poly.pdbx_strand_id
1 'polypeptide(L)'
;MKTIAEIKAEFAAADMSSYPALYEIYKEDTRSGVQKLIAQCRKKEAALEAEKQRIENMKVYEHKYEHLGYLCGIDEVGRGPLAGPVVACAVILPKDRWILYLNDSKKLSASKREELYDVIMREAVSVGIGMRSPERIDEINILQATYEAMREAVSKLEVVPQLLLNDAVTIPQITIPQVPIIKGDAKSVSIAAASIVAKVTRDRMMEEYDKVFPEYGFASNKGYGSADHIAALKKYGETPIHRKTFITHFI
;
A
#
# COMPACT_ATOMS: atom_id res chain seq x y z
N MET A 1 19.56 -39.47 20.97
CA MET A 1 19.30 -38.75 19.68
C MET A 1 17.93 -38.10 19.81
N LYS A 2 17.83 -36.78 19.52
CA LYS A 2 16.52 -36.08 19.55
C LYS A 2 15.53 -36.67 18.53
N THR A 3 14.27 -36.69 18.85
CA THR A 3 13.21 -37.08 17.91
C THR A 3 13.04 -36.00 16.83
N ILE A 4 12.42 -36.33 15.70
CA ILE A 4 12.13 -35.34 14.64
C ILE A 4 11.21 -34.23 15.18
N ALA A 5 10.29 -34.55 16.10
CA ALA A 5 9.41 -33.56 16.72
C ALA A 5 10.18 -32.54 17.59
N GLU A 6 11.15 -33.03 18.39
CA GLU A 6 12.01 -32.15 19.20
C GLU A 6 12.90 -31.25 18.32
N ILE A 7 13.47 -31.78 17.25
CA ILE A 7 14.25 -30.98 16.28
C ILE A 7 13.38 -29.94 15.62
N LYS A 8 12.16 -30.29 15.21
CA LYS A 8 11.20 -29.34 14.62
C LYS A 8 10.82 -28.22 15.60
N ALA A 9 10.64 -28.54 16.88
CA ALA A 9 10.37 -27.56 17.93
C ALA A 9 11.58 -26.62 18.14
N GLU A 10 12.78 -27.14 18.08
CA GLU A 10 14.02 -26.35 18.19
C GLU A 10 14.17 -25.34 17.04
N PHE A 11 13.94 -25.76 15.79
CA PHE A 11 13.92 -24.83 14.64
C PHE A 11 12.77 -23.82 14.75
N ALA A 12 11.62 -24.21 15.28
CA ALA A 12 10.49 -23.29 15.43
C ALA A 12 10.69 -22.23 16.52
N ALA A 13 11.47 -22.56 17.56
CA ALA A 13 11.80 -21.67 18.66
C ALA A 13 13.03 -20.78 18.37
N ALA A 14 13.84 -21.13 17.39
CA ALA A 14 15.07 -20.43 17.04
C ALA A 14 14.78 -19.25 16.10
N ASP A 15 15.46 -18.13 16.30
CA ASP A 15 15.51 -17.06 15.31
C ASP A 15 16.21 -17.53 14.02
N MET A 16 15.82 -16.99 12.88
CA MET A 16 16.43 -17.33 11.58
C MET A 16 17.95 -17.15 11.57
N SER A 17 18.46 -16.15 12.28
CA SER A 17 19.92 -15.93 12.42
C SER A 17 20.67 -17.10 13.04
N SER A 18 19.97 -17.96 13.79
CA SER A 18 20.53 -19.16 14.43
C SER A 18 20.46 -20.41 13.55
N TYR A 19 19.76 -20.37 12.41
CA TYR A 19 19.60 -21.54 11.53
C TYR A 19 20.92 -22.11 10.99
N PRO A 20 21.94 -21.30 10.60
CA PRO A 20 23.22 -21.84 10.16
C PRO A 20 23.88 -22.75 11.20
N ALA A 21 23.82 -22.42 12.48
CA ALA A 21 24.34 -23.25 13.56
C ALA A 21 23.53 -24.54 13.72
N LEU A 22 22.20 -24.49 13.59
CA LEU A 22 21.35 -25.67 13.62
C LEU A 22 21.61 -26.60 12.42
N TYR A 23 21.87 -26.05 11.23
CA TYR A 23 22.22 -26.85 10.06
C TYR A 23 23.51 -27.62 10.29
N GLU A 24 24.53 -27.04 10.92
CA GLU A 24 25.79 -27.74 11.25
C GLU A 24 25.56 -28.85 12.28
N ILE A 25 24.71 -28.63 13.29
CA ILE A 25 24.37 -29.67 14.29
C ILE A 25 23.72 -30.87 13.65
N TYR A 26 22.83 -30.66 12.68
CA TYR A 26 22.02 -31.72 12.06
C TYR A 26 22.48 -32.13 10.66
N LYS A 27 23.65 -31.69 10.19
CA LYS A 27 24.14 -31.97 8.84
C LYS A 27 24.29 -33.48 8.54
N GLU A 28 24.68 -34.27 9.55
CA GLU A 28 24.89 -35.72 9.43
C GLU A 28 23.61 -36.52 9.72
N ASP A 29 22.49 -35.88 10.04
CA ASP A 29 21.23 -36.55 10.30
C ASP A 29 20.54 -36.92 8.98
N THR A 30 20.62 -38.20 8.59
CA THR A 30 20.10 -38.71 7.32
C THR A 30 18.60 -38.97 7.29
N ARG A 31 17.91 -38.80 8.43
CA ARG A 31 16.46 -38.99 8.50
C ARG A 31 15.72 -38.04 7.57
N SER A 32 14.86 -38.59 6.71
CA SER A 32 14.14 -37.82 5.67
C SER A 32 13.32 -36.64 6.24
N GLY A 33 12.75 -36.79 7.44
CA GLY A 33 12.01 -35.73 8.12
C GLY A 33 12.89 -34.54 8.54
N VAL A 34 14.14 -34.81 8.98
CA VAL A 34 15.11 -33.76 9.34
C VAL A 34 15.62 -33.06 8.07
N GLN A 35 15.96 -33.80 7.04
CA GLN A 35 16.42 -33.22 5.76
C GLN A 35 15.34 -32.34 5.10
N LYS A 36 14.07 -32.78 5.14
CA LYS A 36 12.95 -31.96 4.66
C LYS A 36 12.78 -30.67 5.47
N LEU A 37 12.93 -30.74 6.79
CA LEU A 37 12.85 -29.56 7.66
C LEU A 37 13.95 -28.55 7.32
N ILE A 38 15.21 -29.01 7.22
CA ILE A 38 16.36 -28.17 6.84
C ILE A 38 16.12 -27.51 5.47
N ALA A 39 15.67 -28.30 4.48
CA ALA A 39 15.36 -27.75 3.14
C ALA A 39 14.26 -26.69 3.18
N GLN A 40 13.21 -26.87 3.99
CA GLN A 40 12.17 -25.88 4.19
C GLN A 40 12.69 -24.60 4.86
N CYS A 41 13.55 -24.72 5.87
CA CYS A 41 14.15 -23.57 6.53
C CYS A 41 15.07 -22.79 5.58
N ARG A 42 15.94 -23.47 4.83
CA ARG A 42 16.79 -22.85 3.80
C ARG A 42 15.96 -22.12 2.73
N LYS A 43 14.84 -22.71 2.31
CA LYS A 43 13.92 -22.05 1.36
C LYS A 43 13.31 -20.77 1.94
N LYS A 44 12.96 -20.78 3.23
CA LYS A 44 12.44 -19.56 3.92
C LYS A 44 13.51 -18.46 4.01
N GLU A 45 14.74 -18.81 4.37
CA GLU A 45 15.87 -17.87 4.41
C GLU A 45 16.13 -17.25 3.03
N ALA A 46 16.22 -18.10 2.00
CA ALA A 46 16.43 -17.64 0.63
C ALA A 46 15.28 -16.72 0.15
N ALA A 47 14.05 -17.04 0.51
CA ALA A 47 12.89 -16.20 0.16
C ALA A 47 12.92 -14.83 0.89
N LEU A 48 13.31 -14.82 2.16
CA LEU A 48 13.47 -13.58 2.92
C LEU A 48 14.61 -12.71 2.35
N GLU A 49 15.72 -13.31 2.00
CA GLU A 49 16.85 -12.58 1.42
C GLU A 49 16.52 -12.03 0.03
N ALA A 50 15.83 -12.80 -0.80
CA ALA A 50 15.32 -12.33 -2.08
C ALA A 50 14.35 -11.16 -1.91
N GLU A 51 13.48 -11.20 -0.89
CA GLU A 51 12.56 -10.11 -0.59
C GLU A 51 13.29 -8.85 -0.11
N LYS A 52 14.30 -8.97 0.76
CA LYS A 52 15.14 -7.84 1.16
C LYS A 52 15.82 -7.20 -0.05
N GLN A 53 16.40 -8.02 -0.93
CA GLN A 53 17.03 -7.52 -2.16
C GLN A 53 16.01 -6.84 -3.07
N ARG A 54 14.78 -7.35 -3.16
CA ARG A 54 13.69 -6.73 -3.93
C ARG A 54 13.32 -5.36 -3.37
N ILE A 55 13.16 -5.24 -2.04
CA ILE A 55 12.89 -3.96 -1.38
C ILE A 55 14.05 -2.99 -1.58
N GLU A 56 15.31 -3.47 -1.48
CA GLU A 56 16.49 -2.62 -1.74
C GLU A 56 16.49 -2.06 -3.16
N ASN A 57 16.14 -2.89 -4.13
CA ASN A 57 16.01 -2.45 -5.53
C ASN A 57 14.87 -1.43 -5.73
N MET A 58 13.88 -1.38 -4.84
CA MET A 58 12.82 -0.35 -4.85
C MET A 58 13.22 0.95 -4.15
N LYS A 59 14.38 1.04 -3.49
CA LYS A 59 14.87 2.24 -2.80
C LYS A 59 15.75 3.15 -3.66
N VAL A 60 15.76 2.99 -4.98
CA VAL A 60 16.65 3.74 -5.88
C VAL A 60 16.51 5.25 -5.70
N TYR A 61 15.29 5.75 -5.55
CA TYR A 61 15.03 7.17 -5.35
C TYR A 61 15.32 7.61 -3.92
N GLU A 62 15.00 6.79 -2.94
CA GLU A 62 15.31 7.03 -1.54
C GLU A 62 16.83 7.16 -1.37
N HIS A 63 17.63 6.24 -1.86
CA HIS A 63 19.11 6.33 -1.81
C HIS A 63 19.66 7.53 -2.55
N LYS A 64 19.12 7.82 -3.74
CA LYS A 64 19.57 8.97 -4.53
C LYS A 64 19.45 10.31 -3.79
N TYR A 65 18.40 10.44 -2.97
CA TYR A 65 18.04 11.70 -2.32
C TYR A 65 18.14 11.66 -0.78
N GLU A 66 18.66 10.58 -0.18
CA GLU A 66 18.76 10.42 1.31
C GLU A 66 19.52 11.54 2.02
N HIS A 67 20.48 12.16 1.30
CA HIS A 67 21.28 13.29 1.78
C HIS A 67 20.46 14.56 2.06
N LEU A 68 19.25 14.67 1.51
CA LEU A 68 18.37 15.84 1.68
C LEU A 68 17.61 15.80 3.03
N GLY A 69 17.49 14.65 3.69
CA GLY A 69 16.73 14.52 4.91
C GLY A 69 15.50 13.61 4.76
N TYR A 70 14.34 14.09 5.20
CA TYR A 70 13.08 13.32 5.08
C TYR A 70 12.53 13.35 3.67
N LEU A 71 12.28 12.17 3.11
CA LEU A 71 11.63 11.98 1.81
C LEU A 71 10.21 11.52 2.05
N CYS A 72 9.27 12.06 1.29
CA CYS A 72 7.85 11.72 1.39
C CYS A 72 7.36 11.12 0.08
N GLY A 73 6.83 9.89 0.13
CA GLY A 73 6.11 9.30 -0.98
C GLY A 73 4.67 9.76 -1.03
N ILE A 74 4.14 10.05 -2.21
CA ILE A 74 2.75 10.47 -2.42
C ILE A 74 2.12 9.65 -3.53
N ASP A 75 0.91 9.13 -3.26
CA ASP A 75 0.07 8.45 -4.24
C ASP A 75 -1.42 8.73 -3.96
N GLU A 76 -2.28 8.46 -4.95
CA GLU A 76 -3.71 8.62 -4.85
C GLU A 76 -4.48 7.38 -5.32
N VAL A 77 -5.72 7.28 -4.86
CA VAL A 77 -6.68 6.26 -5.28
C VAL A 77 -8.06 6.87 -5.50
N GLY A 78 -8.82 6.26 -6.39
CA GLY A 78 -10.22 6.66 -6.57
C GLY A 78 -10.42 7.75 -7.61
N ARG A 79 -9.55 7.91 -8.61
CA ARG A 79 -9.78 8.85 -9.72
C ARG A 79 -10.85 8.39 -10.70
N GLY A 80 -10.88 7.10 -11.04
CA GLY A 80 -11.77 6.53 -12.05
C GLY A 80 -13.14 6.02 -11.62
N PRO A 81 -13.45 5.79 -10.32
CA PRO A 81 -14.77 5.33 -9.89
C PRO A 81 -15.89 6.31 -10.20
N LEU A 82 -17.12 5.77 -10.38
CA LEU A 82 -18.37 6.52 -10.55
C LEU A 82 -18.91 7.06 -9.23
N ALA A 83 -18.46 6.50 -8.09
CA ALA A 83 -18.92 6.86 -6.75
C ALA A 83 -17.76 6.89 -5.74
N GLY A 84 -17.93 7.66 -4.69
CA GLY A 84 -17.00 7.80 -3.58
C GLY A 84 -15.90 8.84 -3.81
N PRO A 85 -15.11 9.15 -2.76
CA PRO A 85 -14.08 10.19 -2.78
C PRO A 85 -12.87 9.79 -3.59
N VAL A 86 -12.05 10.78 -3.97
CA VAL A 86 -10.61 10.59 -4.25
C VAL A 86 -9.86 10.74 -2.94
N VAL A 87 -8.90 9.84 -2.70
CA VAL A 87 -8.08 9.82 -1.49
C VAL A 87 -6.62 9.84 -1.90
N ALA A 88 -5.84 10.74 -1.31
CA ALA A 88 -4.38 10.81 -1.45
C ALA A 88 -3.71 10.56 -0.11
N CYS A 89 -2.52 10.00 -0.14
CA CYS A 89 -1.71 9.77 1.04
C CYS A 89 -0.28 10.27 0.82
N ALA A 90 0.31 10.82 1.89
CA ALA A 90 1.70 11.24 1.99
C ALA A 90 2.35 10.44 3.13
N VAL A 91 3.44 9.73 2.86
CA VAL A 91 4.11 8.86 3.82
C VAL A 91 5.61 9.17 3.88
N ILE A 92 6.12 9.40 5.09
CA ILE A 92 7.55 9.49 5.38
C ILE A 92 7.95 8.19 6.11
N LEU A 93 8.76 7.37 5.47
CA LEU A 93 9.28 6.14 6.07
C LEU A 93 10.57 6.40 6.86
N PRO A 94 10.87 5.60 7.90
CA PRO A 94 12.15 5.65 8.59
C PRO A 94 13.28 5.18 7.67
N LYS A 95 14.46 5.82 7.75
CA LYS A 95 15.61 5.52 6.89
C LYS A 95 16.20 4.13 7.17
N ASP A 96 16.25 3.74 8.44
CA ASP A 96 17.00 2.58 8.93
C ASP A 96 16.14 1.33 9.14
N ARG A 97 14.89 1.36 8.71
CA ARG A 97 13.97 0.23 8.86
C ARG A 97 13.46 -0.29 7.52
N TRP A 98 13.24 -1.59 7.47
CA TRP A 98 12.71 -2.28 6.31
C TRP A 98 11.25 -2.64 6.57
N ILE A 99 10.35 -2.10 5.77
CA ILE A 99 9.00 -2.65 5.65
C ILE A 99 9.01 -3.59 4.46
N LEU A 100 9.06 -4.88 4.76
CA LEU A 100 9.08 -5.92 3.73
C LEU A 100 7.71 -6.04 3.05
N TYR A 101 7.73 -6.56 1.83
CA TYR A 101 6.53 -6.83 1.01
C TYR A 101 5.79 -5.59 0.50
N LEU A 102 6.29 -4.37 0.71
CA LEU A 102 5.78 -3.20 0.00
C LEU A 102 5.81 -3.43 -1.51
N ASN A 103 4.71 -3.11 -2.18
CA ASN A 103 4.55 -3.26 -3.63
C ASN A 103 3.41 -2.36 -4.11
N ASP A 104 3.24 -2.23 -5.43
CA ASP A 104 2.03 -1.70 -6.04
C ASP A 104 0.80 -2.33 -5.38
N SER A 105 -0.07 -1.49 -4.82
CA SER A 105 -1.23 -1.93 -4.01
C SER A 105 -2.19 -2.84 -4.80
N LYS A 106 -2.21 -2.75 -6.13
CA LYS A 106 -3.04 -3.57 -7.03
C LYS A 106 -2.51 -5.00 -7.17
N LYS A 107 -1.21 -5.23 -6.87
CA LYS A 107 -0.56 -6.55 -6.91
C LYS A 107 -0.68 -7.31 -5.60
N LEU A 108 -1.13 -6.66 -4.54
CA LEU A 108 -1.30 -7.25 -3.22
C LEU A 108 -2.73 -7.78 -3.03
N SER A 109 -2.87 -8.88 -2.29
CA SER A 109 -4.18 -9.32 -1.81
C SER A 109 -4.74 -8.31 -0.79
N ALA A 110 -6.08 -8.29 -0.61
CA ALA A 110 -6.72 -7.43 0.37
C ALA A 110 -6.15 -7.64 1.78
N SER A 111 -6.03 -8.90 2.22
CA SER A 111 -5.44 -9.23 3.52
C SER A 111 -4.00 -8.73 3.67
N LYS A 112 -3.17 -8.82 2.61
CA LYS A 112 -1.78 -8.34 2.68
C LYS A 112 -1.71 -6.81 2.70
N ARG A 113 -2.63 -6.11 2.02
CA ARG A 113 -2.75 -4.65 2.12
C ARG A 113 -3.11 -4.21 3.53
N GLU A 114 -4.07 -4.87 4.18
CA GLU A 114 -4.47 -4.57 5.56
C GLU A 114 -3.31 -4.79 6.54
N GLU A 115 -2.60 -5.92 6.44
CA GLU A 115 -1.40 -6.19 7.23
C GLU A 115 -0.34 -5.08 7.06
N LEU A 116 -0.05 -4.71 5.82
CA LEU A 116 0.94 -3.68 5.53
C LEU A 116 0.47 -2.28 5.94
N TYR A 117 -0.82 -1.98 5.84
CA TYR A 117 -1.40 -0.73 6.35
C TYR A 117 -1.07 -0.57 7.84
N ASP A 118 -1.35 -1.60 8.66
CA ASP A 118 -1.07 -1.54 10.10
C ASP A 118 0.42 -1.40 10.39
N VAL A 119 1.29 -2.08 9.63
CA VAL A 119 2.73 -1.93 9.74
C VAL A 119 3.17 -0.51 9.37
N ILE A 120 2.70 0.04 8.25
CA ILE A 120 3.06 1.40 7.80
C ILE A 120 2.60 2.43 8.84
N MET A 121 1.35 2.35 9.33
CA MET A 121 0.81 3.30 10.31
C MET A 121 1.57 3.27 11.64
N ARG A 122 2.15 2.13 12.02
CA ARG A 122 2.97 1.98 13.24
C ARG A 122 4.41 2.44 13.06
N GLU A 123 5.00 2.18 11.90
CA GLU A 123 6.45 2.34 11.68
C GLU A 123 6.81 3.65 10.96
N ALA A 124 5.88 4.27 10.26
CA ALA A 124 6.14 5.52 9.53
C ALA A 124 6.50 6.66 10.49
N VAL A 125 7.40 7.53 10.06
CA VAL A 125 7.74 8.77 10.77
C VAL A 125 6.57 9.73 10.77
N SER A 126 5.84 9.80 9.65
CA SER A 126 4.63 10.61 9.52
C SER A 126 3.76 10.11 8.39
N VAL A 127 2.44 10.19 8.57
CA VAL A 127 1.44 9.85 7.57
C VAL A 127 0.39 10.95 7.52
N GLY A 128 0.15 11.48 6.32
CA GLY A 128 -0.92 12.44 6.08
C GLY A 128 -1.91 11.88 5.07
N ILE A 129 -3.21 12.03 5.31
CA ILE A 129 -4.28 11.56 4.42
C ILE A 129 -5.17 12.75 4.06
N GLY A 130 -5.34 12.99 2.77
CA GLY A 130 -6.23 13.99 2.24
C GLY A 130 -7.29 13.38 1.34
N MET A 131 -8.46 14.01 1.25
CA MET A 131 -9.55 13.51 0.42
C MET A 131 -10.42 14.64 -0.11
N ARG A 132 -11.12 14.36 -1.22
CA ARG A 132 -12.16 15.23 -1.76
C ARG A 132 -13.42 14.43 -2.06
N SER A 133 -14.55 15.00 -1.70
CA SER A 133 -15.86 14.38 -1.88
C SER A 133 -16.28 14.31 -3.35
N PRO A 134 -17.28 13.49 -3.68
CA PRO A 134 -17.90 13.46 -5.01
C PRO A 134 -18.37 14.85 -5.48
N GLU A 135 -19.01 15.64 -4.62
CA GLU A 135 -19.46 16.98 -4.93
C GLU A 135 -18.30 17.89 -5.34
N ARG A 136 -17.20 17.83 -4.58
CA ARG A 136 -16.01 18.63 -4.90
C ARG A 136 -15.36 18.19 -6.21
N ILE A 137 -15.39 16.89 -6.52
CA ILE A 137 -14.93 16.37 -7.80
C ILE A 137 -15.78 16.93 -8.96
N ASP A 138 -17.08 16.97 -8.79
CA ASP A 138 -18.00 17.53 -9.80
C ASP A 138 -17.83 19.04 -10.00
N GLU A 139 -17.51 19.78 -8.93
CA GLU A 139 -17.27 21.24 -8.98
C GLU A 139 -15.99 21.62 -9.75
N ILE A 140 -14.87 20.93 -9.47
CA ILE A 140 -13.53 21.37 -9.93
C ILE A 140 -12.83 20.38 -10.85
N ASN A 141 -13.46 19.30 -11.22
CA ASN A 141 -12.97 18.10 -11.90
C ASN A 141 -12.01 17.23 -11.07
N ILE A 142 -11.84 15.97 -11.52
CA ILE A 142 -11.05 14.99 -10.80
C ILE A 142 -9.56 15.33 -10.68
N LEU A 143 -8.99 16.01 -11.65
CA LEU A 143 -7.56 16.37 -11.60
C LEU A 143 -7.32 17.41 -10.50
N GLN A 144 -8.11 18.46 -10.44
CA GLN A 144 -7.99 19.50 -9.41
C GLN A 144 -8.34 18.96 -8.03
N ALA A 145 -9.36 18.11 -7.92
CA ALA A 145 -9.72 17.45 -6.67
C ALA A 145 -8.58 16.53 -6.17
N THR A 146 -7.90 15.83 -7.07
CA THR A 146 -6.71 15.02 -6.73
C THR A 146 -5.59 15.90 -6.19
N TYR A 147 -5.28 17.01 -6.84
CA TYR A 147 -4.27 17.95 -6.35
C TYR A 147 -4.62 18.56 -4.99
N GLU A 148 -5.90 18.89 -4.76
CA GLU A 148 -6.35 19.36 -3.45
C GLU A 148 -6.20 18.28 -2.36
N ALA A 149 -6.53 17.01 -2.67
CA ALA A 149 -6.34 15.91 -1.74
C ALA A 149 -4.86 15.67 -1.43
N MET A 150 -3.98 15.73 -2.43
CA MET A 150 -2.53 15.61 -2.23
C MET A 150 -1.97 16.75 -1.38
N ARG A 151 -2.37 18.00 -1.63
CA ARG A 151 -1.97 19.15 -0.78
C ARG A 151 -2.41 18.98 0.66
N GLU A 152 -3.64 18.54 0.87
CA GLU A 152 -4.16 18.24 2.21
C GLU A 152 -3.34 17.12 2.88
N ALA A 153 -3.02 16.04 2.17
CA ALA A 153 -2.19 14.96 2.69
C ALA A 153 -0.82 15.49 3.17
N VAL A 154 -0.15 16.31 2.34
CA VAL A 154 1.14 16.93 2.71
C VAL A 154 0.99 17.86 3.91
N SER A 155 -0.08 18.66 3.99
CA SER A 155 -0.30 19.60 5.10
C SER A 155 -0.58 18.94 6.44
N LYS A 156 -1.01 17.66 6.44
CA LYS A 156 -1.26 16.85 7.64
C LYS A 156 -0.05 16.09 8.15
N LEU A 157 1.09 16.19 7.47
CA LEU A 157 2.32 15.58 7.97
C LEU A 157 2.80 16.32 9.23
N GLU A 158 3.15 15.56 10.27
CA GLU A 158 3.74 16.10 11.52
C GLU A 158 5.18 16.57 11.33
N VAL A 159 5.85 16.04 10.30
CA VAL A 159 7.24 16.36 9.95
C VAL A 159 7.27 16.91 8.53
N VAL A 160 7.94 18.04 8.32
CA VAL A 160 8.10 18.67 7.00
C VAL A 160 9.17 17.91 6.19
N PRO A 161 8.81 17.30 5.06
CA PRO A 161 9.78 16.62 4.20
C PRO A 161 10.60 17.63 3.38
N GLN A 162 11.83 17.24 3.04
CA GLN A 162 12.71 18.03 2.17
C GLN A 162 12.50 17.73 0.69
N LEU A 163 11.87 16.61 0.37
CA LEU A 163 11.57 16.21 -1.01
C LEU A 163 10.29 15.36 -1.05
N LEU A 164 9.46 15.59 -2.06
CA LEU A 164 8.31 14.75 -2.38
C LEU A 164 8.64 13.84 -3.57
N LEU A 165 8.38 12.55 -3.43
CA LEU A 165 8.40 11.54 -4.48
C LEU A 165 6.96 11.24 -4.86
N ASN A 166 6.52 11.68 -6.03
CA ASN A 166 5.11 11.60 -6.43
C ASN A 166 4.91 10.54 -7.51
N ASP A 167 3.80 9.77 -7.47
CA ASP A 167 3.46 8.93 -8.61
C ASP A 167 2.99 9.80 -9.78
N ALA A 168 3.83 9.87 -10.82
CA ALA A 168 3.64 10.47 -12.14
C ALA A 168 3.24 11.96 -12.21
N VAL A 169 3.00 12.68 -11.10
CA VAL A 169 2.51 14.07 -11.15
C VAL A 169 3.40 15.05 -10.38
N THR A 170 3.36 16.31 -10.77
CA THR A 170 3.84 17.43 -9.96
C THR A 170 2.63 18.15 -9.37
N ILE A 171 2.59 18.31 -8.07
CA ILE A 171 1.47 18.88 -7.34
C ILE A 171 1.60 20.41 -7.36
N PRO A 172 0.64 21.15 -7.96
CA PRO A 172 0.70 22.61 -7.97
C PRO A 172 0.58 23.21 -6.56
N GLN A 173 1.13 24.42 -6.37
CA GLN A 173 1.03 25.19 -5.12
C GLN A 173 1.73 24.53 -3.90
N ILE A 174 2.65 23.61 -4.12
CA ILE A 174 3.56 23.10 -3.09
C ILE A 174 4.97 23.65 -3.39
N THR A 175 5.59 24.24 -2.37
CA THR A 175 6.95 24.83 -2.48
C THR A 175 8.05 23.81 -2.21
N ILE A 176 7.74 22.67 -1.58
CA ILE A 176 8.67 21.59 -1.35
C ILE A 176 9.12 21.03 -2.70
N PRO A 177 10.43 20.80 -2.94
CA PRO A 177 10.93 20.16 -4.15
C PRO A 177 10.23 18.83 -4.43
N GLN A 178 9.98 18.52 -5.71
CA GLN A 178 9.20 17.36 -6.13
C GLN A 178 9.92 16.59 -7.24
N VAL A 179 9.82 15.27 -7.19
CA VAL A 179 10.27 14.35 -8.25
C VAL A 179 9.10 13.48 -8.69
N PRO A 180 8.52 13.73 -9.87
CA PRO A 180 7.50 12.86 -10.43
C PRO A 180 8.13 11.58 -10.98
N ILE A 181 7.61 10.42 -10.58
CA ILE A 181 8.15 9.10 -10.93
C ILE A 181 7.06 8.29 -11.60
N ILE A 182 7.19 8.04 -12.90
CA ILE A 182 6.24 7.19 -13.64
C ILE A 182 6.28 5.76 -13.10
N LYS A 183 5.13 5.24 -12.67
CA LYS A 183 4.97 3.96 -11.94
C LYS A 183 5.80 3.97 -10.65
N GLY A 184 5.66 5.04 -9.88
CA GLY A 184 6.41 5.28 -8.66
C GLY A 184 6.14 4.22 -7.60
N ASP A 185 4.92 3.73 -7.51
CA ASP A 185 4.48 2.64 -6.64
C ASP A 185 5.26 1.31 -6.82
N ALA A 186 5.86 1.12 -8.00
CA ALA A 186 6.74 -0.02 -8.29
C ALA A 186 8.24 0.29 -8.15
N LYS A 187 8.64 1.55 -7.91
CA LYS A 187 10.03 2.02 -7.97
C LYS A 187 10.51 2.75 -6.73
N SER A 188 9.61 3.08 -5.82
CA SER A 188 9.87 3.79 -4.56
C SER A 188 9.07 3.13 -3.44
N VAL A 189 9.75 2.77 -2.36
CA VAL A 189 9.10 2.18 -1.18
C VAL A 189 8.18 3.18 -0.50
N SER A 190 8.51 4.47 -0.54
CA SER A 190 7.71 5.55 0.04
C SER A 190 6.41 5.75 -0.72
N ILE A 191 6.45 5.73 -2.06
CA ILE A 191 5.24 5.81 -2.90
C ILE A 191 4.40 4.55 -2.74
N ALA A 192 5.02 3.34 -2.72
CA ALA A 192 4.31 2.09 -2.48
C ALA A 192 3.57 2.09 -1.13
N ALA A 193 4.20 2.62 -0.08
CA ALA A 193 3.56 2.78 1.23
C ALA A 193 2.36 3.74 1.15
N ALA A 194 2.50 4.89 0.48
CA ALA A 194 1.42 5.85 0.27
C ALA A 194 0.25 5.21 -0.52
N SER A 195 0.56 4.44 -1.57
CA SER A 195 -0.42 3.69 -2.38
C SER A 195 -1.26 2.74 -1.53
N ILE A 196 -0.59 1.96 -0.65
CA ILE A 196 -1.26 1.01 0.24
C ILE A 196 -2.18 1.74 1.23
N VAL A 197 -1.67 2.79 1.89
CA VAL A 197 -2.47 3.54 2.88
C VAL A 197 -3.67 4.21 2.22
N ALA A 198 -3.48 4.87 1.08
CA ALA A 198 -4.59 5.48 0.34
C ALA A 198 -5.62 4.43 -0.06
N LYS A 199 -5.18 3.28 -0.58
CA LYS A 199 -6.05 2.18 -1.05
C LYS A 199 -6.88 1.59 0.08
N VAL A 200 -6.25 1.22 1.19
CA VAL A 200 -6.96 0.64 2.36
C VAL A 200 -7.94 1.65 2.94
N THR A 201 -7.51 2.90 3.12
CA THR A 201 -8.39 3.97 3.64
C THR A 201 -9.64 4.12 2.80
N ARG A 202 -9.48 4.21 1.47
CA ARG A 202 -10.64 4.35 0.58
C ARG A 202 -11.51 3.10 0.53
N ASP A 203 -10.91 1.90 0.48
CA ASP A 203 -11.66 0.65 0.41
C ASP A 203 -12.54 0.46 1.66
N ARG A 204 -12.03 0.77 2.86
CA ARG A 204 -12.80 0.78 4.10
C ARG A 204 -13.98 1.76 4.04
N MET A 205 -13.78 2.97 3.50
CA MET A 205 -14.88 3.93 3.31
C MET A 205 -15.96 3.39 2.37
N MET A 206 -15.56 2.72 1.28
CA MET A 206 -16.53 2.14 0.33
C MET A 206 -17.29 0.96 0.95
N GLU A 207 -16.70 0.22 1.87
CA GLU A 207 -17.38 -0.83 2.66
C GLU A 207 -18.41 -0.24 3.64
N GLU A 208 -18.11 0.91 4.25
CA GLU A 208 -19.11 1.62 5.08
C GLU A 208 -20.26 2.17 4.21
N TYR A 209 -19.97 2.71 3.03
CA TYR A 209 -21.03 3.12 2.10
C TYR A 209 -21.90 1.97 1.60
N ASP A 210 -21.35 0.77 1.46
CA ASP A 210 -22.12 -0.43 1.09
C ASP A 210 -23.19 -0.78 2.12
N LYS A 211 -22.92 -0.57 3.41
CA LYS A 211 -23.90 -0.77 4.48
C LYS A 211 -25.10 0.20 4.38
N VAL A 212 -24.86 1.39 3.83
CA VAL A 212 -25.90 2.42 3.66
C VAL A 212 -26.65 2.25 2.34
N PHE A 213 -25.96 1.81 1.30
CA PHE A 213 -26.47 1.64 -0.07
C PHE A 213 -26.16 0.24 -0.62
N PRO A 214 -26.69 -0.83 -0.02
CA PRO A 214 -26.30 -2.21 -0.32
C PRO A 214 -26.62 -2.63 -1.77
N GLU A 215 -27.57 -1.95 -2.44
CA GLU A 215 -28.00 -2.27 -3.80
C GLU A 215 -26.89 -2.03 -4.84
N TYR A 216 -25.87 -1.22 -4.52
CA TYR A 216 -24.84 -0.82 -5.46
C TYR A 216 -23.58 -1.69 -5.39
N GLY A 217 -23.42 -2.52 -4.34
CA GLY A 217 -22.30 -3.45 -4.15
C GLY A 217 -20.95 -2.76 -3.99
N PHE A 218 -20.91 -1.63 -3.28
CA PHE A 218 -19.69 -0.83 -3.10
C PHE A 218 -18.59 -1.57 -2.34
N ALA A 219 -18.94 -2.52 -1.47
CA ALA A 219 -17.96 -3.40 -0.81
C ALA A 219 -17.16 -4.24 -1.81
N SER A 220 -17.76 -4.62 -2.93
CA SER A 220 -17.11 -5.40 -3.99
C SER A 220 -16.44 -4.49 -5.03
N ASN A 221 -17.23 -3.62 -5.66
CA ASN A 221 -16.77 -2.82 -6.81
C ASN A 221 -16.00 -1.55 -6.44
N LYS A 222 -15.98 -1.15 -5.15
CA LYS A 222 -15.32 0.05 -4.63
C LYS A 222 -15.70 1.34 -5.37
N GLY A 223 -16.92 1.37 -5.92
CA GLY A 223 -17.47 2.49 -6.69
C GLY A 223 -17.09 2.51 -8.17
N TYR A 224 -16.31 1.54 -8.66
CA TYR A 224 -16.00 1.41 -10.08
C TYR A 224 -17.23 0.96 -10.87
N GLY A 225 -17.30 1.34 -12.16
CA GLY A 225 -18.41 1.04 -13.05
C GLY A 225 -18.42 -0.43 -13.51
N SER A 226 -18.59 -1.36 -12.58
CA SER A 226 -18.88 -2.75 -12.89
C SER A 226 -20.27 -2.89 -13.52
N ALA A 227 -20.52 -4.00 -14.20
CA ALA A 227 -21.84 -4.27 -14.79
C ALA A 227 -22.96 -4.18 -13.75
N ASP A 228 -22.75 -4.76 -12.56
CA ASP A 228 -23.72 -4.73 -11.46
C ASP A 228 -23.95 -3.32 -10.91
N HIS A 229 -22.88 -2.51 -10.75
CA HIS A 229 -22.99 -1.13 -10.29
C HIS A 229 -23.79 -0.28 -11.31
N ILE A 230 -23.48 -0.43 -12.60
CA ILE A 230 -24.21 0.26 -13.67
C ILE A 230 -25.70 -0.18 -13.74
N ALA A 231 -25.97 -1.48 -13.56
CA ALA A 231 -27.33 -1.99 -13.49
C ALA A 231 -28.09 -1.44 -12.27
N ALA A 232 -27.46 -1.39 -11.12
CA ALA A 232 -28.03 -0.79 -9.90
C ALA A 232 -28.32 0.70 -10.13
N LEU A 233 -27.38 1.45 -10.72
CA LEU A 233 -27.54 2.87 -11.01
C LEU A 233 -28.75 3.12 -11.95
N LYS A 234 -28.92 2.30 -13.00
CA LYS A 234 -30.08 2.39 -13.90
C LYS A 234 -31.40 2.07 -13.20
N LYS A 235 -31.39 1.15 -12.24
CA LYS A 235 -32.61 0.69 -11.54
C LYS A 235 -33.03 1.59 -10.39
N TYR A 236 -32.09 2.08 -9.61
CA TYR A 236 -32.33 2.78 -8.35
C TYR A 236 -31.99 4.28 -8.41
N GLY A 237 -31.34 4.75 -9.50
CA GLY A 237 -30.88 6.12 -9.63
C GLY A 237 -29.54 6.38 -8.96
N GLU A 238 -29.20 7.65 -8.80
CA GLU A 238 -27.97 8.07 -8.13
C GLU A 238 -28.15 8.17 -6.60
N THR A 239 -27.06 7.97 -5.86
CA THR A 239 -26.98 8.26 -4.43
C THR A 239 -26.13 9.53 -4.19
N PRO A 240 -26.14 10.12 -2.99
CA PRO A 240 -25.30 11.29 -2.68
C PRO A 240 -23.80 11.08 -2.89
N ILE A 241 -23.32 9.84 -2.93
CA ILE A 241 -21.90 9.56 -3.16
C ILE A 241 -21.52 9.32 -4.62
N HIS A 242 -22.48 9.35 -5.55
CA HIS A 242 -22.18 9.30 -6.98
C HIS A 242 -21.63 10.62 -7.50
N ARG A 243 -20.71 10.54 -8.46
CA ARG A 243 -20.13 11.69 -9.17
C ARG A 243 -21.00 11.99 -10.37
N LYS A 244 -21.80 13.03 -10.30
CA LYS A 244 -22.79 13.36 -11.34
C LYS A 244 -22.17 13.51 -12.73
N THR A 245 -21.00 14.16 -12.78
CA THR A 245 -20.27 14.34 -14.05
C THR A 245 -19.75 13.05 -14.66
N PHE A 246 -19.62 11.96 -13.85
CA PHE A 246 -19.11 10.67 -14.31
C PHE A 246 -20.21 9.72 -14.77
N ILE A 247 -21.45 9.92 -14.32
CA ILE A 247 -22.58 9.00 -14.56
C ILE A 247 -23.53 9.43 -15.67
N THR A 248 -23.36 10.62 -16.24
CA THR A 248 -24.26 11.21 -17.28
C THR A 248 -24.52 10.30 -18.50
N HIS A 249 -23.64 9.34 -18.76
CA HIS A 249 -23.81 8.40 -19.88
C HIS A 249 -24.55 7.12 -19.49
N PHE A 250 -24.86 6.92 -18.22
CA PHE A 250 -25.47 5.69 -17.71
C PHE A 250 -26.93 5.88 -17.29
N ILE A 251 -27.33 7.11 -16.99
CA ILE A 251 -28.68 7.51 -16.55
C ILE A 251 -29.20 8.67 -17.37
#